data_7745f88ad197d857a87b80fa7de9fbd0
#
_entry.id   7745f88ad197d857a87b80fa7de9fbd0
#
_cell.length_a   1.000
_cell.length_b   1.000
_cell.length_c   1.000
_cell.angle_alpha   90.00
_cell.angle_beta   90.00
_cell.angle_gamma   90.00
#
_symmetry.space_group_name_H-M   'P 1'
#
loop_
_entity.id
_entity.type
_entity.pdbx_description
1 polymer ?
#
loop_
_entity_poly.entity_id
_entity_poly.type
_entity_poly.pdbx_seq_one_letter_code
_entity_poly.pdbx_strand_id
1 'polypeptide(L)'
;MQKRIRRVLSLLLTLVLLTGCTAQRARSKKKVRIGVSVYDSYDTFITELTGAFRENAALQQGSVQIEMSDAARSQELQDKAVRQMLDNGCDVICVNLVDRTAPGKIIDMAKKKDVPIIFFNRELVEEDLERWNKLYYVGADAKESGVIQGRLAAAYLKAHPEADRNHDGVIQYVVLEGEAGHQDAILRTEYATSTLRDEGIALEKLGYALANWNRLQAQTQVRQLLTSYGSRIELILANNDDMALGALDAYRESAVTPPPVFGIDGTNPGLTAVREGSLTGTVRNDSEGQAKAMLSLALSLSTGGKCEYPLTEGRYIRLPYEPITAASLSSMTERSGAVSR
;
A
#
# COMPACT_ATOMS: atom_id res chain seq x y z
N MET A 1 54.82 25.78 57.48
CA MET A 1 54.85 25.23 56.09
C MET A 1 53.76 24.21 55.83
N GLN A 2 53.45 23.25 56.64
CA GLN A 2 52.46 22.20 56.47
C GLN A 2 51.02 22.68 56.33
N LYS A 3 50.56 23.76 56.98
CA LYS A 3 49.21 24.29 56.85
C LYS A 3 48.93 24.98 55.50
N ARG A 4 49.95 25.52 54.83
CA ARG A 4 49.83 26.14 53.50
C ARG A 4 49.76 25.02 52.39
N ILE A 5 50.52 23.94 52.54
CA ILE A 5 50.52 22.80 51.63
C ILE A 5 49.15 22.10 51.65
N ARG A 6 48.55 21.88 52.84
CA ARG A 6 47.19 21.30 52.94
C ARG A 6 46.11 22.16 52.30
N ARG A 7 46.17 23.51 52.37
CA ARG A 7 45.23 24.39 51.71
C ARG A 7 45.37 24.40 50.20
N VAL A 8 46.60 24.30 49.64
CA VAL A 8 46.85 24.23 48.24
C VAL A 8 46.42 22.87 47.65
N LEU A 9 46.66 21.75 48.39
CA LEU A 9 46.15 20.45 47.98
C LEU A 9 44.61 20.38 48.01
N SER A 10 43.95 20.97 48.98
CA SER A 10 42.51 21.00 49.06
C SER A 10 41.87 21.86 47.94
N LEU A 11 42.52 22.97 47.53
CA LEU A 11 42.06 23.78 46.38
C LEU A 11 42.29 23.09 45.05
N LEU A 12 43.37 22.34 44.88
CA LEU A 12 43.65 21.53 43.70
C LEU A 12 42.65 20.35 43.56
N LEU A 13 42.29 19.73 44.70
CA LEU A 13 41.31 18.62 44.68
C LEU A 13 39.89 19.10 44.35
N THR A 14 39.50 20.33 44.82
CA THR A 14 38.21 20.94 44.45
C THR A 14 38.16 21.40 43.00
N LEU A 15 39.28 21.84 42.43
CA LEU A 15 39.34 22.24 41.02
C LEU A 15 39.26 21.02 40.08
N VAL A 16 39.80 19.86 40.45
CA VAL A 16 39.70 18.60 39.68
C VAL A 16 38.28 18.01 39.71
N LEU A 17 37.53 18.24 40.82
CA LEU A 17 36.14 17.81 40.92
C LEU A 17 35.17 18.71 40.14
N LEU A 18 35.54 19.96 39.88
CA LEU A 18 34.74 20.89 39.07
C LEU A 18 34.94 20.70 37.54
N THR A 19 36.06 20.12 37.13
CA THR A 19 36.32 19.79 35.71
C THR A 19 35.80 18.41 35.29
N GLY A 20 35.41 17.54 36.25
CA GLY A 20 34.86 16.21 36.01
C GLY A 20 33.35 16.19 35.62
N CYS A 21 32.64 17.28 35.78
CA CYS A 21 31.24 17.42 35.34
C CYS A 21 31.10 18.17 34.00
N THR A 22 31.95 17.92 33.02
CA THR A 22 31.51 18.02 31.65
C THR A 22 30.56 16.85 31.45
N ALA A 23 29.31 17.03 31.92
CA ALA A 23 28.22 16.19 31.50
C ALA A 23 28.35 16.04 29.99
N GLN A 24 28.73 14.84 29.57
CA GLN A 24 28.63 14.43 28.20
C GLN A 24 27.13 14.59 27.84
N ARG A 25 26.79 15.82 27.46
CA ARG A 25 25.46 16.13 26.92
C ARG A 25 25.35 15.18 25.74
N ALA A 26 24.76 14.01 25.99
CA ALA A 26 24.41 13.09 24.92
C ALA A 26 23.72 14.00 23.89
N ARG A 27 24.38 14.28 22.78
CA ARG A 27 23.80 14.98 21.66
C ARG A 27 22.57 14.17 21.33
N SER A 28 21.41 14.61 21.79
CA SER A 28 20.14 14.04 21.38
C SER A 28 20.21 14.01 19.86
N LYS A 29 20.35 12.81 19.30
CA LYS A 29 20.32 12.68 17.84
C LYS A 29 19.04 13.35 17.38
N LYS A 30 19.16 14.35 16.50
CA LYS A 30 18.00 15.04 15.93
C LYS A 30 17.06 13.95 15.39
N LYS A 31 15.81 13.95 15.86
CA LYS A 31 14.80 13.01 15.36
C LYS A 31 14.54 13.30 13.89
N VAL A 32 14.49 12.25 13.07
CA VAL A 32 14.03 12.36 11.69
C VAL A 32 12.53 12.60 11.70
N ARG A 33 12.07 13.65 11.03
CA ARG A 33 10.66 14.01 10.92
C ARG A 33 10.15 13.64 9.54
N ILE A 34 9.16 12.74 9.49
CA ILE A 34 8.57 12.25 8.25
C ILE A 34 7.11 12.69 8.21
N GLY A 35 6.74 13.47 7.18
CA GLY A 35 5.35 13.78 6.88
C GLY A 35 4.75 12.68 6.00
N VAL A 36 3.52 12.25 6.28
CA VAL A 36 2.79 11.25 5.48
C VAL A 36 1.41 11.79 5.16
N SER A 37 1.11 11.99 3.89
CA SER A 37 -0.21 12.41 3.42
C SER A 37 -0.85 11.29 2.61
N VAL A 38 -2.04 10.82 3.04
CA VAL A 38 -2.82 9.81 2.33
C VAL A 38 -4.01 10.46 1.62
N TYR A 39 -4.45 9.84 0.52
CA TYR A 39 -5.59 10.34 -0.24
C TYR A 39 -6.92 10.11 0.49
N ASP A 40 -7.02 8.98 1.20
CA ASP A 40 -8.22 8.56 1.94
C ASP A 40 -7.81 7.52 3.01
N SER A 41 -8.15 7.77 4.27
CA SER A 41 -7.89 6.85 5.38
C SER A 41 -8.94 5.74 5.53
N TYR A 42 -10.02 5.78 4.73
CA TYR A 42 -11.03 4.71 4.70
C TYR A 42 -10.67 3.59 3.72
N ASP A 43 -9.62 3.73 2.90
CA ASP A 43 -9.09 2.68 2.07
C ASP A 43 -8.36 1.65 2.95
N THR A 44 -8.80 0.39 2.89
CA THR A 44 -8.29 -0.68 3.75
C THR A 44 -6.81 -0.94 3.51
N PHE A 45 -6.37 -0.98 2.24
CA PHE A 45 -4.96 -1.20 1.90
C PHE A 45 -4.07 -0.06 2.42
N ILE A 46 -4.49 1.20 2.24
CA ILE A 46 -3.75 2.38 2.72
C ILE A 46 -3.69 2.41 4.26
N THR A 47 -4.76 1.99 4.92
CA THR A 47 -4.81 1.87 6.38
C THR A 47 -3.82 0.82 6.89
N GLU A 48 -3.76 -0.35 6.26
CA GLU A 48 -2.80 -1.42 6.61
C GLU A 48 -1.36 -0.98 6.36
N LEU A 49 -1.07 -0.39 5.19
CA LEU A 49 0.27 0.11 4.84
C LEU A 49 0.75 1.18 5.84
N THR A 50 -0.10 2.17 6.14
CA THR A 50 0.27 3.24 7.05
C THR A 50 0.32 2.79 8.51
N GLY A 51 -0.45 1.79 8.89
CA GLY A 51 -0.35 1.08 10.16
C GLY A 51 1.02 0.43 10.32
N ALA A 52 1.41 -0.40 9.35
CA ALA A 52 2.72 -1.04 9.31
C ALA A 52 3.87 -0.01 9.30
N PHE A 53 3.71 1.12 8.59
CA PHE A 53 4.70 2.19 8.59
C PHE A 53 4.90 2.79 9.98
N ARG A 54 3.80 3.06 10.72
CA ARG A 54 3.88 3.56 12.11
C ARG A 54 4.54 2.56 13.05
N GLU A 55 4.19 1.27 12.94
CA GLU A 55 4.76 0.20 13.75
C GLU A 55 6.27 0.07 13.52
N ASN A 56 6.71 0.02 12.26
CA ASN A 56 8.13 -0.04 11.92
C ASN A 56 8.89 1.21 12.37
N ALA A 57 8.28 2.40 12.29
CA ALA A 57 8.89 3.64 12.79
C ALA A 57 9.01 3.65 14.32
N ALA A 58 8.06 3.07 15.05
CA ALA A 58 8.11 2.95 16.51
C ALA A 58 9.30 2.08 16.96
N LEU A 59 9.67 1.07 16.19
CA LEU A 59 10.85 0.23 16.43
C LEU A 59 12.19 1.00 16.33
N GLN A 60 12.20 2.20 15.75
CA GLN A 60 13.40 3.06 15.64
C GLN A 60 13.78 3.79 16.95
N GLN A 61 13.32 3.27 18.10
CA GLN A 61 13.70 3.75 19.44
C GLN A 61 13.54 5.27 19.65
N GLY A 62 12.48 5.84 19.07
CA GLY A 62 12.17 7.26 19.20
C GLY A 62 13.04 8.20 18.35
N SER A 63 13.87 7.68 17.44
CA SER A 63 14.65 8.47 16.49
C SER A 63 13.83 9.02 15.32
N VAL A 64 12.60 8.55 15.15
CA VAL A 64 11.64 8.97 14.10
C VAL A 64 10.44 9.65 14.74
N GLN A 65 9.94 10.70 14.11
CA GLN A 65 8.68 11.35 14.39
C GLN A 65 7.85 11.42 13.12
N ILE A 66 6.61 10.94 13.17
CA ILE A 66 5.68 10.94 12.05
C ILE A 66 4.62 12.04 12.25
N GLU A 67 4.38 12.82 11.20
CA GLU A 67 3.23 13.71 11.07
C GLU A 67 2.34 13.15 9.94
N MET A 68 1.09 12.78 10.26
CA MET A 68 0.21 12.11 9.31
C MET A 68 -1.05 12.93 9.05
N SER A 69 -1.50 12.99 7.80
CA SER A 69 -2.71 13.70 7.39
C SER A 69 -3.49 12.89 6.37
N ASP A 70 -4.81 12.90 6.54
CA ASP A 70 -5.78 12.39 5.57
C ASP A 70 -6.29 13.56 4.72
N ALA A 71 -6.20 13.41 3.40
CA ALA A 71 -6.71 14.39 2.44
C ALA A 71 -8.23 14.25 2.18
N ALA A 72 -8.86 13.20 2.68
CA ALA A 72 -10.28 12.93 2.49
C ALA A 72 -10.74 13.12 1.02
N ARG A 73 -9.94 12.61 0.08
CA ARG A 73 -10.12 12.73 -1.39
C ARG A 73 -10.09 14.15 -1.94
N SER A 74 -9.59 15.13 -1.17
CA SER A 74 -9.48 16.53 -1.59
C SER A 74 -8.02 16.90 -1.89
N GLN A 75 -7.71 17.22 -3.16
CA GLN A 75 -6.39 17.71 -3.55
C GLN A 75 -6.02 19.01 -2.82
N GLU A 76 -6.99 19.88 -2.55
CA GLU A 76 -6.74 21.13 -1.81
C GLU A 76 -6.31 20.85 -0.36
N LEU A 77 -6.98 19.90 0.31
CA LEU A 77 -6.60 19.49 1.67
C LEU A 77 -5.23 18.82 1.68
N GLN A 78 -4.91 18.01 0.66
CA GLN A 78 -3.60 17.40 0.51
C GLN A 78 -2.50 18.44 0.35
N ASP A 79 -2.68 19.41 -0.55
CA ASP A 79 -1.73 20.50 -0.78
C ASP A 79 -1.48 21.32 0.50
N LYS A 80 -2.55 21.58 1.29
CA LYS A 80 -2.47 22.30 2.56
C LYS A 80 -1.69 21.48 3.60
N ALA A 81 -1.97 20.19 3.72
CA ALA A 81 -1.30 19.31 4.64
C ALA A 81 0.20 19.18 4.32
N VAL A 82 0.57 18.98 3.07
CA VAL A 82 1.97 18.92 2.64
C VAL A 82 2.70 20.24 2.92
N ARG A 83 2.07 21.37 2.65
CA ARG A 83 2.63 22.70 3.01
C ARG A 83 2.91 22.79 4.51
N GLN A 84 1.96 22.40 5.34
CA GLN A 84 2.10 22.42 6.80
C GLN A 84 3.25 21.51 7.27
N MET A 85 3.36 20.29 6.73
CA MET A 85 4.46 19.36 7.03
C MET A 85 5.82 19.97 6.67
N LEU A 86 5.92 20.63 5.51
CA LEU A 86 7.12 21.33 5.06
C LEU A 86 7.46 22.52 5.98
N ASP A 87 6.47 23.30 6.42
CA ASP A 87 6.66 24.44 7.32
C ASP A 87 7.00 23.98 8.74
N ASN A 88 6.49 22.83 9.17
CA ASN A 88 6.84 22.17 10.43
C ASN A 88 8.27 21.57 10.41
N GLY A 89 8.96 21.57 9.26
CA GLY A 89 10.32 21.10 9.11
C GLY A 89 10.44 19.56 9.07
N CYS A 90 9.54 18.89 8.37
CA CYS A 90 9.72 17.49 8.01
C CYS A 90 10.97 17.34 7.12
N ASP A 91 11.76 16.32 7.39
CA ASP A 91 12.99 16.02 6.64
C ASP A 91 12.70 15.26 5.33
N VAL A 92 11.56 14.55 5.27
CA VAL A 92 11.03 13.81 4.08
C VAL A 92 9.52 13.87 4.10
N ILE A 93 8.88 13.94 2.93
CA ILE A 93 7.42 13.84 2.78
C ILE A 93 7.08 12.57 1.99
N CYS A 94 6.20 11.72 2.53
CA CYS A 94 5.61 10.59 1.81
C CYS A 94 4.19 10.98 1.37
N VAL A 95 3.86 10.80 0.09
CA VAL A 95 2.58 11.24 -0.48
C VAL A 95 1.91 10.11 -1.26
N ASN A 96 0.73 9.74 -0.81
CA ASN A 96 -0.22 8.95 -1.61
C ASN A 96 -1.20 9.95 -2.24
N LEU A 97 -1.03 10.24 -3.53
CA LEU A 97 -1.70 11.35 -4.21
C LEU A 97 -3.22 11.16 -4.28
N VAL A 98 -3.97 12.25 -4.08
CA VAL A 98 -5.41 12.30 -4.44
C VAL A 98 -5.55 12.23 -5.95
N ASP A 99 -4.87 13.11 -6.67
CA ASP A 99 -4.81 13.12 -8.14
C ASP A 99 -3.38 12.88 -8.61
N ARG A 100 -3.12 11.67 -9.16
CA ARG A 100 -1.81 11.29 -9.68
C ARG A 100 -1.34 12.13 -10.87
N THR A 101 -2.25 12.83 -11.53
CA THR A 101 -1.96 13.66 -12.72
C THR A 101 -1.68 15.11 -12.37
N ALA A 102 -1.83 15.51 -11.09
CA ALA A 102 -1.65 16.88 -10.62
C ALA A 102 -0.63 17.03 -9.46
N PRO A 103 0.55 16.36 -9.48
CA PRO A 103 1.53 16.43 -8.40
C PRO A 103 2.31 17.74 -8.37
N GLY A 104 2.19 18.56 -9.42
CA GLY A 104 3.08 19.71 -9.70
C GLY A 104 3.21 20.67 -8.53
N LYS A 105 2.10 21.05 -7.90
CA LYS A 105 2.12 22.00 -6.78
C LYS A 105 2.83 21.43 -5.54
N ILE A 106 2.65 20.14 -5.25
CA ILE A 106 3.33 19.44 -4.16
C ILE A 106 4.84 19.38 -4.44
N ILE A 107 5.23 19.02 -5.66
CA ILE A 107 6.63 18.96 -6.10
C ILE A 107 7.29 20.34 -5.96
N ASP A 108 6.65 21.40 -6.43
CA ASP A 108 7.20 22.75 -6.38
C ASP A 108 7.38 23.27 -4.94
N MET A 109 6.44 22.97 -4.04
CA MET A 109 6.55 23.30 -2.62
C MET A 109 7.74 22.58 -1.95
N ALA A 110 7.89 21.28 -2.18
CA ALA A 110 8.97 20.48 -1.62
C ALA A 110 10.34 20.89 -2.20
N LYS A 111 10.41 21.11 -3.51
CA LYS A 111 11.62 21.60 -4.19
C LYS A 111 12.10 22.94 -3.64
N LYS A 112 11.18 23.87 -3.32
CA LYS A 112 11.49 25.16 -2.71
C LYS A 112 12.15 25.06 -1.33
N LYS A 113 11.80 24.00 -0.59
CA LYS A 113 12.33 23.69 0.76
C LYS A 113 13.49 22.70 0.72
N ASP A 114 13.83 22.18 -0.46
CA ASP A 114 14.83 21.14 -0.69
C ASP A 114 14.53 19.82 0.07
N VAL A 115 13.23 19.51 0.32
CA VAL A 115 12.77 18.34 1.04
C VAL A 115 12.35 17.24 0.07
N PRO A 116 12.97 16.04 0.08
CA PRO A 116 12.64 14.95 -0.83
C PRO A 116 11.21 14.43 -0.63
N ILE A 117 10.62 13.92 -1.73
CA ILE A 117 9.30 13.30 -1.71
C ILE A 117 9.42 11.82 -2.09
N ILE A 118 8.74 10.99 -1.32
CA ILE A 118 8.47 9.58 -1.65
C ILE A 118 6.98 9.49 -1.98
N PHE A 119 6.64 9.36 -3.25
CA PHE A 119 5.29 9.00 -3.64
C PHE A 119 5.09 7.51 -3.41
N PHE A 120 3.89 7.10 -3.00
CA PHE A 120 3.63 5.70 -2.75
C PHE A 120 2.23 5.27 -3.19
N ASN A 121 2.08 3.98 -3.53
CA ASN A 121 0.89 3.31 -4.03
C ASN A 121 0.40 3.90 -5.37
N ARG A 122 -0.10 5.13 -5.43
CA ARG A 122 -0.54 5.80 -6.66
C ARG A 122 0.66 6.35 -7.43
N GLU A 123 1.04 5.64 -8.50
CA GLU A 123 2.21 5.99 -9.30
C GLU A 123 1.93 7.22 -10.17
N LEU A 124 2.88 8.17 -10.19
CA LEU A 124 2.83 9.34 -11.07
C LEU A 124 3.08 8.92 -12.52
N VAL A 125 2.79 9.84 -13.45
CA VAL A 125 3.36 9.73 -14.79
C VAL A 125 4.87 9.95 -14.72
N GLU A 126 5.62 9.27 -15.58
CA GLU A 126 7.09 9.25 -15.55
C GLU A 126 7.68 10.65 -15.65
N GLU A 127 7.12 11.49 -16.52
CA GLU A 127 7.56 12.88 -16.74
C GLU A 127 7.48 13.74 -15.47
N ASP A 128 6.48 13.49 -14.61
CA ASP A 128 6.35 14.21 -13.35
C ASP A 128 7.41 13.76 -12.32
N LEU A 129 7.77 12.49 -12.31
CA LEU A 129 8.81 11.96 -11.42
C LEU A 129 10.21 12.44 -11.84
N GLU A 130 10.41 12.82 -13.11
CA GLU A 130 11.65 13.36 -13.64
C GLU A 130 11.86 14.86 -13.38
N ARG A 131 10.83 15.59 -12.96
CA ARG A 131 10.87 17.05 -12.74
C ARG A 131 11.90 17.50 -11.71
N TRP A 132 12.32 16.60 -10.83
CA TRP A 132 13.33 16.87 -9.81
C TRP A 132 14.02 15.58 -9.36
N ASN A 133 15.32 15.67 -9.02
CA ASN A 133 16.16 14.53 -8.65
C ASN A 133 15.93 13.98 -7.22
N LYS A 134 15.03 14.60 -6.42
CA LYS A 134 14.65 14.12 -5.07
C LYS A 134 13.20 13.62 -5.03
N LEU A 135 12.71 13.11 -6.15
CA LEU A 135 11.41 12.45 -6.26
C LEU A 135 11.62 10.94 -6.38
N TYR A 136 10.90 10.18 -5.57
CA TYR A 136 10.99 8.73 -5.47
C TYR A 136 9.59 8.12 -5.47
N TYR A 137 9.51 6.85 -5.84
CA TYR A 137 8.29 6.07 -5.77
C TYR A 137 8.52 4.74 -5.04
N VAL A 138 7.58 4.37 -4.17
CA VAL A 138 7.50 3.06 -3.52
C VAL A 138 6.10 2.49 -3.75
N GLY A 139 6.03 1.30 -4.33
CA GLY A 139 4.77 0.65 -4.64
C GLY A 139 4.96 -0.72 -5.28
N ALA A 140 4.10 -1.06 -6.22
CA ALA A 140 4.14 -2.30 -6.98
C ALA A 140 3.69 -2.06 -8.43
N ASP A 141 3.89 -3.04 -9.33
CA ASP A 141 3.48 -2.93 -10.73
C ASP A 141 2.03 -3.43 -10.89
N ALA A 142 1.10 -2.51 -11.13
CA ALA A 142 -0.31 -2.83 -11.29
C ALA A 142 -0.59 -3.83 -12.43
N LYS A 143 0.22 -3.82 -13.50
CA LYS A 143 0.14 -4.79 -14.59
C LYS A 143 0.37 -6.22 -14.08
N GLU A 144 1.41 -6.41 -13.25
CA GLU A 144 1.73 -7.71 -12.67
C GLU A 144 0.52 -8.27 -11.89
N SER A 145 -0.16 -7.43 -11.09
CA SER A 145 -1.32 -7.86 -10.32
C SER A 145 -2.48 -8.33 -11.19
N GLY A 146 -2.76 -7.63 -12.31
CA GLY A 146 -3.77 -8.05 -13.28
C GLY A 146 -3.42 -9.39 -13.92
N VAL A 147 -2.17 -9.58 -14.34
CA VAL A 147 -1.69 -10.86 -14.91
C VAL A 147 -1.85 -12.00 -13.90
N ILE A 148 -1.47 -11.80 -12.64
CA ILE A 148 -1.60 -12.82 -11.59
C ILE A 148 -3.08 -13.13 -11.32
N GLN A 149 -3.96 -12.11 -11.22
CA GLN A 149 -5.40 -12.33 -11.05
C GLN A 149 -5.99 -13.13 -12.21
N GLY A 150 -5.63 -12.80 -13.45
CA GLY A 150 -6.07 -13.54 -14.64
C GLY A 150 -5.62 -15.01 -14.62
N ARG A 151 -4.37 -15.29 -14.22
CA ARG A 151 -3.86 -16.66 -14.08
C ARG A 151 -4.56 -17.43 -12.96
N LEU A 152 -4.82 -16.80 -11.82
CA LEU A 152 -5.58 -17.42 -10.72
C LEU A 152 -6.98 -17.81 -11.19
N ALA A 153 -7.69 -16.89 -11.85
CA ALA A 153 -9.02 -17.15 -12.38
C ALA A 153 -9.01 -18.23 -13.45
N ALA A 154 -8.05 -18.21 -14.39
CA ALA A 154 -7.92 -19.25 -15.42
C ALA A 154 -7.66 -20.64 -14.83
N ALA A 155 -6.75 -20.73 -13.85
CA ALA A 155 -6.47 -21.99 -13.18
C ALA A 155 -7.71 -22.55 -12.46
N TYR A 156 -8.46 -21.68 -11.79
CA TYR A 156 -9.72 -22.06 -11.14
C TYR A 156 -10.74 -22.58 -12.16
N LEU A 157 -11.01 -21.82 -13.22
CA LEU A 157 -12.01 -22.16 -14.23
C LEU A 157 -11.68 -23.46 -14.96
N LYS A 158 -10.40 -23.73 -15.23
CA LYS A 158 -9.94 -25.01 -15.82
C LYS A 158 -10.17 -26.20 -14.87
N ALA A 159 -10.05 -25.98 -13.57
CA ALA A 159 -10.28 -27.01 -12.55
C ALA A 159 -11.77 -27.19 -12.18
N HIS A 160 -12.61 -26.21 -12.50
CA HIS A 160 -14.02 -26.12 -12.13
C HIS A 160 -14.89 -25.81 -13.36
N PRO A 161 -15.06 -26.75 -14.31
CA PRO A 161 -15.86 -26.54 -15.51
C PRO A 161 -17.33 -26.23 -15.21
N GLU A 162 -17.83 -26.59 -14.04
CA GLU A 162 -19.18 -26.23 -13.55
C GLU A 162 -19.37 -24.72 -13.31
N ALA A 163 -18.30 -23.92 -13.37
CA ALA A 163 -18.39 -22.45 -13.33
C ALA A 163 -19.07 -21.88 -14.58
N ASP A 164 -18.93 -22.55 -15.73
CA ASP A 164 -19.76 -22.34 -16.93
C ASP A 164 -21.15 -22.94 -16.66
N ARG A 165 -22.04 -22.12 -16.12
CA ARG A 165 -23.34 -22.55 -15.61
C ARG A 165 -24.35 -22.87 -16.70
N ASN A 166 -24.20 -22.24 -17.85
CA ASN A 166 -25.08 -22.43 -19.01
C ASN A 166 -24.51 -23.45 -20.02
N HIS A 167 -23.26 -23.91 -19.80
CA HIS A 167 -22.56 -24.90 -20.63
C HIS A 167 -22.38 -24.49 -22.11
N ASP A 168 -22.19 -23.19 -22.38
CA ASP A 168 -21.98 -22.67 -23.73
C ASP A 168 -20.48 -22.57 -24.12
N GLY A 169 -19.59 -22.88 -23.20
CA GLY A 169 -18.13 -22.83 -23.39
C GLY A 169 -17.56 -21.41 -23.31
N VAL A 170 -18.34 -20.43 -22.86
CA VAL A 170 -17.96 -19.03 -22.69
C VAL A 170 -18.24 -18.62 -21.25
N ILE A 171 -17.30 -17.98 -20.59
CA ILE A 171 -17.51 -17.47 -19.22
C ILE A 171 -18.05 -16.03 -19.26
N GLN A 172 -19.25 -15.86 -18.76
CA GLN A 172 -19.90 -14.55 -18.66
C GLN A 172 -19.41 -13.85 -17.38
N TYR A 173 -18.71 -12.72 -17.56
CA TYR A 173 -18.08 -12.04 -16.45
C TYR A 173 -18.51 -10.58 -16.28
N VAL A 174 -18.35 -10.09 -15.05
CA VAL A 174 -18.43 -8.67 -14.70
C VAL A 174 -17.13 -8.21 -14.06
N VAL A 175 -16.82 -6.90 -14.22
CA VAL A 175 -15.65 -6.27 -13.59
C VAL A 175 -16.12 -5.20 -12.61
N LEU A 176 -15.51 -5.19 -11.43
CA LEU A 176 -15.62 -4.10 -10.46
C LEU A 176 -14.34 -3.29 -10.52
N GLU A 177 -14.47 -2.08 -11.07
CA GLU A 177 -13.34 -1.19 -11.32
C GLU A 177 -13.18 -0.18 -10.18
N GLY A 178 -11.93 0.22 -9.92
CA GLY A 178 -11.60 1.29 -9.01
C GLY A 178 -12.10 2.65 -9.48
N GLU A 179 -11.33 3.70 -9.26
CA GLU A 179 -11.67 5.05 -9.71
C GLU A 179 -11.48 5.20 -11.22
N ALA A 180 -12.37 5.93 -11.87
CA ALA A 180 -12.26 6.24 -13.30
C ALA A 180 -10.95 6.98 -13.61
N GLY A 181 -10.20 6.52 -14.61
CA GLY A 181 -8.92 7.11 -15.01
C GLY A 181 -7.73 6.75 -14.08
N HIS A 182 -7.95 5.97 -13.03
CA HIS A 182 -6.87 5.47 -12.19
C HIS A 182 -6.06 4.39 -12.93
N GLN A 183 -4.73 4.56 -12.98
CA GLN A 183 -3.84 3.64 -13.72
C GLN A 183 -4.02 2.18 -13.29
N ASP A 184 -4.05 1.93 -11.98
CA ASP A 184 -4.20 0.56 -11.46
C ASP A 184 -5.53 -0.06 -11.88
N ALA A 185 -6.65 0.71 -11.85
CA ALA A 185 -7.94 0.20 -12.28
C ALA A 185 -7.91 -0.23 -13.75
N ILE A 186 -7.32 0.60 -14.61
CA ILE A 186 -7.17 0.32 -16.04
C ILE A 186 -6.29 -0.92 -16.27
N LEU A 187 -5.08 -0.94 -15.70
CA LEU A 187 -4.13 -2.02 -15.90
C LEU A 187 -4.61 -3.35 -15.30
N ARG A 188 -5.17 -3.34 -14.08
CA ARG A 188 -5.71 -4.55 -13.45
C ARG A 188 -6.84 -5.14 -14.30
N THR A 189 -7.78 -4.32 -14.78
CA THR A 189 -8.89 -4.78 -15.65
C THR A 189 -8.40 -5.32 -16.97
N GLU A 190 -7.52 -4.60 -17.66
CA GLU A 190 -6.98 -4.98 -18.96
C GLU A 190 -6.20 -6.29 -18.89
N TYR A 191 -5.23 -6.35 -17.97
CA TYR A 191 -4.32 -7.51 -17.89
C TYR A 191 -4.97 -8.75 -17.26
N ALA A 192 -5.95 -8.61 -16.37
CA ALA A 192 -6.70 -9.78 -15.90
C ALA A 192 -7.51 -10.43 -17.04
N THR A 193 -8.20 -9.61 -17.83
CA THR A 193 -9.03 -10.14 -18.92
C THR A 193 -8.23 -10.61 -20.13
N SER A 194 -7.13 -9.92 -20.48
CA SER A 194 -6.24 -10.41 -21.57
C SER A 194 -5.57 -11.71 -21.18
N THR A 195 -5.05 -11.82 -19.94
CA THR A 195 -4.43 -13.05 -19.46
C THR A 195 -5.39 -14.24 -19.46
N LEU A 196 -6.66 -14.03 -19.06
CA LEU A 196 -7.67 -15.10 -19.15
C LEU A 196 -7.85 -15.60 -20.58
N ARG A 197 -7.89 -14.69 -21.56
CA ARG A 197 -7.98 -15.07 -22.99
C ARG A 197 -6.72 -15.78 -23.47
N ASP A 198 -5.54 -15.29 -23.09
CA ASP A 198 -4.25 -15.92 -23.43
C ASP A 198 -4.14 -17.33 -22.83
N GLU A 199 -4.76 -17.57 -21.68
CA GLU A 199 -4.89 -18.88 -21.03
C GLU A 199 -5.96 -19.78 -21.68
N GLY A 200 -6.64 -19.32 -22.75
CA GLY A 200 -7.61 -20.08 -23.53
C GLY A 200 -9.03 -20.07 -22.98
N ILE A 201 -9.37 -19.16 -22.06
CA ILE A 201 -10.74 -18.98 -21.57
C ILE A 201 -11.52 -18.06 -22.51
N ALA A 202 -12.59 -18.56 -23.10
CA ALA A 202 -13.51 -17.74 -23.88
C ALA A 202 -14.34 -16.86 -22.91
N LEU A 203 -14.42 -15.55 -23.16
CA LEU A 203 -15.01 -14.57 -22.25
C LEU A 203 -16.07 -13.71 -22.94
N GLU A 204 -17.23 -13.56 -22.30
CA GLU A 204 -18.24 -12.57 -22.62
C GLU A 204 -18.39 -11.56 -21.47
N LYS A 205 -18.12 -10.27 -21.73
CA LYS A 205 -18.30 -9.23 -20.74
C LYS A 205 -19.79 -8.83 -20.66
N LEU A 206 -20.47 -9.16 -19.56
CA LEU A 206 -21.85 -8.73 -19.32
C LEU A 206 -21.93 -7.26 -18.90
N GLY A 207 -20.97 -6.81 -18.10
CA GLY A 207 -20.96 -5.45 -17.61
C GLY A 207 -19.73 -5.11 -16.79
N TYR A 208 -19.67 -3.86 -16.36
CA TYR A 208 -18.69 -3.37 -15.39
C TYR A 208 -19.36 -2.38 -14.44
N ALA A 209 -18.75 -2.13 -13.30
CA ALA A 209 -19.20 -1.12 -12.38
C ALA A 209 -18.02 -0.38 -11.76
N LEU A 210 -18.07 0.95 -11.76
CA LEU A 210 -17.15 1.79 -11.03
C LEU A 210 -17.57 1.79 -9.55
N ALA A 211 -16.72 1.28 -8.68
CA ALA A 211 -17.00 1.18 -7.25
C ALA A 211 -15.94 1.88 -6.37
N ASN A 212 -15.02 2.62 -7.01
CA ASN A 212 -14.09 3.57 -6.37
C ASN A 212 -13.34 2.98 -5.16
N TRP A 213 -12.87 1.74 -5.27
CA TRP A 213 -12.16 0.99 -4.22
C TRP A 213 -13.00 0.72 -2.95
N ASN A 214 -14.33 0.94 -3.02
CA ASN A 214 -15.20 0.98 -1.86
C ASN A 214 -16.17 -0.20 -1.81
N ARG A 215 -16.20 -0.90 -0.68
CA ARG A 215 -17.02 -2.11 -0.44
C ARG A 215 -18.52 -1.84 -0.57
N LEU A 216 -19.03 -0.76 0.03
CA LEU A 216 -20.47 -0.45 -0.02
C LEU A 216 -20.92 -0.01 -1.41
N GLN A 217 -20.07 0.71 -2.14
CA GLN A 217 -20.36 1.06 -3.53
C GLN A 217 -20.40 -0.19 -4.40
N ALA A 218 -19.41 -1.09 -4.25
CA ALA A 218 -19.40 -2.37 -4.97
C ALA A 218 -20.65 -3.20 -4.67
N GLN A 219 -21.04 -3.32 -3.39
CA GLN A 219 -22.26 -4.00 -3.00
C GLN A 219 -23.50 -3.43 -3.69
N THR A 220 -23.62 -2.10 -3.74
CA THR A 220 -24.74 -1.43 -4.40
C THR A 220 -24.76 -1.69 -5.91
N GLN A 221 -23.60 -1.59 -6.56
CA GLN A 221 -23.46 -1.85 -7.99
C GLN A 221 -23.74 -3.32 -8.34
N VAL A 222 -23.24 -4.25 -7.55
CA VAL A 222 -23.46 -5.69 -7.79
C VAL A 222 -24.95 -6.06 -7.61
N ARG A 223 -25.70 -5.46 -6.70
CA ARG A 223 -27.17 -5.63 -6.64
C ARG A 223 -27.85 -5.24 -7.95
N GLN A 224 -27.41 -4.15 -8.61
CA GLN A 224 -27.93 -3.75 -9.90
C GLN A 224 -27.56 -4.74 -11.02
N LEU A 225 -26.30 -5.23 -11.00
CA LEU A 225 -25.85 -6.26 -11.94
C LEU A 225 -26.63 -7.58 -11.76
N LEU A 226 -26.91 -7.98 -10.50
CA LEU A 226 -27.74 -9.15 -10.20
C LEU A 226 -29.17 -8.97 -10.72
N THR A 227 -29.75 -7.80 -10.61
CA THR A 227 -31.09 -7.51 -11.16
C THR A 227 -31.08 -7.63 -12.70
N SER A 228 -30.01 -7.23 -13.36
CA SER A 228 -29.91 -7.21 -14.82
C SER A 228 -29.53 -8.57 -15.42
N TYR A 229 -28.65 -9.31 -14.76
CA TYR A 229 -28.03 -10.50 -15.33
C TYR A 229 -28.30 -11.79 -14.54
N GLY A 230 -28.59 -11.69 -13.23
CA GLY A 230 -28.93 -12.83 -12.38
C GLY A 230 -27.84 -13.92 -12.38
N SER A 231 -28.27 -15.14 -12.63
CA SER A 231 -27.40 -16.32 -12.68
C SER A 231 -26.48 -16.39 -13.90
N ARG A 232 -26.63 -15.48 -14.85
CA ARG A 232 -25.72 -15.39 -16.00
C ARG A 232 -24.32 -14.91 -15.62
N ILE A 233 -24.14 -14.31 -14.43
CA ILE A 233 -22.80 -13.91 -13.97
C ILE A 233 -22.07 -15.15 -13.49
N GLU A 234 -20.98 -15.52 -14.13
CA GLU A 234 -20.19 -16.72 -13.90
C GLU A 234 -18.81 -16.45 -13.36
N LEU A 235 -18.36 -15.18 -13.44
CA LEU A 235 -17.09 -14.72 -12.88
C LEU A 235 -17.19 -13.26 -12.46
N ILE A 236 -16.58 -12.92 -11.31
CA ILE A 236 -16.39 -11.53 -10.89
C ILE A 236 -14.89 -11.27 -10.71
N LEU A 237 -14.39 -10.27 -11.45
CA LEU A 237 -13.04 -9.73 -11.29
C LEU A 237 -13.16 -8.36 -10.60
N ALA A 238 -12.62 -8.24 -9.41
CA ALA A 238 -12.59 -6.98 -8.68
C ALA A 238 -11.17 -6.42 -8.63
N ASN A 239 -11.01 -5.13 -8.89
CA ASN A 239 -9.70 -4.49 -8.87
C ASN A 239 -9.10 -4.38 -7.46
N ASN A 240 -9.89 -4.57 -6.39
CA ASN A 240 -9.36 -4.75 -5.04
C ASN A 240 -10.26 -5.68 -4.18
N ASP A 241 -9.76 -6.04 -2.98
CA ASP A 241 -10.47 -6.93 -2.06
C ASP A 241 -11.74 -6.30 -1.49
N ASP A 242 -11.73 -5.02 -1.16
CA ASP A 242 -12.92 -4.35 -0.61
C ASP A 242 -14.09 -4.42 -1.59
N MET A 243 -13.85 -4.24 -2.89
CA MET A 243 -14.89 -4.38 -3.90
C MET A 243 -15.31 -5.84 -4.09
N ALA A 244 -14.37 -6.79 -4.02
CA ALA A 244 -14.67 -8.22 -4.05
C ALA A 244 -15.58 -8.63 -2.88
N LEU A 245 -15.26 -8.15 -1.67
CA LEU A 245 -16.08 -8.37 -0.47
C LEU A 245 -17.46 -7.71 -0.59
N GLY A 246 -17.53 -6.52 -1.19
CA GLY A 246 -18.80 -5.87 -1.49
C GLY A 246 -19.69 -6.68 -2.45
N ALA A 247 -19.08 -7.33 -3.45
CA ALA A 247 -19.80 -8.27 -4.32
C ALA A 247 -20.37 -9.44 -3.50
N LEU A 248 -19.57 -10.07 -2.65
CA LEU A 248 -20.01 -11.19 -1.79
C LEU A 248 -21.13 -10.74 -0.84
N ASP A 249 -21.07 -9.52 -0.31
CA ASP A 249 -22.14 -8.96 0.52
C ASP A 249 -23.46 -8.85 -0.25
N ALA A 250 -23.43 -8.40 -1.51
CA ALA A 250 -24.62 -8.30 -2.35
C ALA A 250 -25.25 -9.67 -2.65
N TYR A 251 -24.43 -10.69 -2.92
CA TYR A 251 -24.90 -12.06 -3.14
C TYR A 251 -25.50 -12.65 -1.88
N ARG A 252 -24.87 -12.43 -0.72
CA ARG A 252 -25.40 -12.90 0.58
C ARG A 252 -26.75 -12.28 0.91
N GLU A 253 -26.92 -10.97 0.70
CA GLU A 253 -28.20 -10.29 0.90
C GLU A 253 -29.30 -10.80 -0.02
N SER A 254 -28.92 -11.16 -1.26
CA SER A 254 -29.87 -11.67 -2.25
C SER A 254 -30.16 -13.15 -2.09
N ALA A 255 -29.52 -13.84 -1.12
CA ALA A 255 -29.60 -15.27 -0.90
C ALA A 255 -29.29 -16.11 -2.16
N VAL A 256 -28.38 -15.62 -3.01
CA VAL A 256 -27.93 -16.26 -4.26
C VAL A 256 -26.51 -16.75 -4.06
N THR A 257 -26.18 -17.94 -4.58
CA THR A 257 -24.82 -18.45 -4.55
C THR A 257 -23.92 -17.63 -5.50
N PRO A 258 -22.82 -17.03 -4.99
CA PRO A 258 -21.92 -16.25 -5.82
C PRO A 258 -21.21 -17.14 -6.87
N PRO A 259 -20.81 -16.58 -8.00
CA PRO A 259 -19.81 -17.20 -8.88
C PRO A 259 -18.43 -17.11 -8.22
N PRO A 260 -17.37 -17.69 -8.82
CA PRO A 260 -16.00 -17.38 -8.40
C PRO A 260 -15.74 -15.87 -8.43
N VAL A 261 -15.17 -15.34 -7.33
CA VAL A 261 -14.83 -13.94 -7.14
C VAL A 261 -13.35 -13.82 -6.84
N PHE A 262 -12.65 -12.95 -7.57
CA PHE A 262 -11.23 -12.68 -7.36
C PHE A 262 -10.99 -11.21 -7.02
N GLY A 263 -10.19 -10.97 -5.97
CA GLY A 263 -9.75 -9.66 -5.52
C GLY A 263 -8.28 -9.37 -5.88
N ILE A 264 -7.81 -8.24 -5.43
CA ILE A 264 -6.39 -7.83 -5.39
C ILE A 264 -6.22 -7.04 -4.09
N ASP A 265 -5.08 -7.06 -3.51
CA ASP A 265 -4.44 -6.43 -2.37
C ASP A 265 -4.02 -7.44 -1.30
N GLY A 266 -4.78 -8.51 -1.07
CA GLY A 266 -4.49 -9.45 0.01
C GLY A 266 -4.64 -8.79 1.38
N THR A 267 -5.63 -7.91 1.54
CA THR A 267 -5.95 -7.26 2.82
C THR A 267 -6.37 -8.28 3.87
N ASN A 268 -6.23 -7.96 5.15
CA ASN A 268 -6.63 -8.87 6.22
C ASN A 268 -8.08 -9.38 6.09
N PRO A 269 -9.09 -8.53 5.75
CA PRO A 269 -10.43 -9.01 5.43
C PRO A 269 -10.48 -9.92 4.20
N GLY A 270 -9.73 -9.59 3.13
CA GLY A 270 -9.62 -10.40 1.92
C GLY A 270 -9.02 -11.79 2.21
N LEU A 271 -7.88 -11.83 2.93
CA LEU A 271 -7.24 -13.09 3.35
C LEU A 271 -8.16 -13.95 4.24
N THR A 272 -8.96 -13.31 5.11
CA THR A 272 -9.95 -14.01 5.92
C THR A 272 -11.02 -14.65 5.04
N ALA A 273 -11.56 -13.90 4.08
CA ALA A 273 -12.57 -14.40 3.14
C ALA A 273 -12.03 -15.55 2.26
N VAL A 274 -10.75 -15.48 1.83
CA VAL A 274 -10.10 -16.60 1.10
C VAL A 274 -9.98 -17.84 2.01
N ARG A 275 -9.58 -17.67 3.27
CA ARG A 275 -9.46 -18.76 4.23
C ARG A 275 -10.81 -19.43 4.53
N GLU A 276 -11.87 -18.66 4.60
CA GLU A 276 -13.24 -19.13 4.82
C GLU A 276 -13.89 -19.70 3.53
N GLY A 277 -13.24 -19.55 2.38
CA GLY A 277 -13.72 -20.04 1.08
C GLY A 277 -14.82 -19.18 0.45
N SER A 278 -15.13 -18.01 1.01
CA SER A 278 -16.10 -17.08 0.43
C SER A 278 -15.51 -16.25 -0.71
N LEU A 279 -14.22 -15.87 -0.65
CA LEU A 279 -13.45 -15.29 -1.75
C LEU A 279 -12.61 -16.39 -2.40
N THR A 280 -12.70 -16.54 -3.72
CA THR A 280 -12.03 -17.62 -4.46
C THR A 280 -10.51 -17.47 -4.44
N GLY A 281 -10.01 -16.23 -4.54
CA GLY A 281 -8.61 -15.89 -4.46
C GLY A 281 -8.37 -14.40 -4.50
N THR A 282 -7.17 -14.00 -4.13
CA THR A 282 -6.71 -12.61 -4.23
C THR A 282 -5.25 -12.54 -4.65
N VAL A 283 -4.77 -11.37 -4.98
CA VAL A 283 -3.38 -11.09 -5.31
C VAL A 283 -2.80 -10.19 -4.23
N ARG A 284 -1.86 -10.69 -3.45
CA ARG A 284 -1.27 -9.94 -2.35
C ARG A 284 -0.40 -8.80 -2.87
N ASN A 285 -0.71 -7.61 -2.46
CA ASN A 285 0.09 -6.40 -2.55
C ASN A 285 0.78 -6.20 -1.20
N ASP A 286 2.09 -6.35 -1.12
CA ASP A 286 2.82 -6.41 0.16
C ASP A 286 2.84 -5.05 0.88
N SER A 287 1.77 -4.71 1.60
CA SER A 287 1.64 -3.46 2.36
C SER A 287 2.73 -3.29 3.43
N GLU A 288 3.11 -4.39 4.10
CA GLU A 288 4.16 -4.38 5.12
C GLU A 288 5.55 -4.16 4.50
N GLY A 289 5.87 -4.85 3.41
CA GLY A 289 7.11 -4.66 2.66
C GLY A 289 7.23 -3.24 2.10
N GLN A 290 6.15 -2.69 1.54
CA GLN A 290 6.13 -1.30 1.07
C GLN A 290 6.35 -0.32 2.22
N ALA A 291 5.73 -0.52 3.38
CA ALA A 291 5.93 0.31 4.56
C ALA A 291 7.40 0.30 5.04
N LYS A 292 8.03 -0.87 5.08
CA LYS A 292 9.46 -1.02 5.41
C LYS A 292 10.35 -0.32 4.38
N ALA A 293 10.06 -0.49 3.10
CA ALA A 293 10.81 0.15 2.02
C ALA A 293 10.70 1.69 2.08
N MET A 294 9.48 2.22 2.31
CA MET A 294 9.26 3.65 2.51
C MET A 294 10.06 4.19 3.70
N LEU A 295 10.04 3.51 4.85
CA LEU A 295 10.77 3.94 6.04
C LEU A 295 12.29 3.90 5.81
N SER A 296 12.81 2.81 5.23
CA SER A 296 14.22 2.65 4.90
C SER A 296 14.71 3.76 3.96
N LEU A 297 13.93 4.05 2.91
CA LEU A 297 14.24 5.13 1.97
C LEU A 297 14.18 6.51 2.66
N ALA A 298 13.14 6.79 3.46
CA ALA A 298 13.00 8.05 4.19
C ALA A 298 14.16 8.30 5.15
N LEU A 299 14.59 7.27 5.88
CA LEU A 299 15.76 7.35 6.76
C LEU A 299 17.05 7.58 5.98
N SER A 300 17.25 6.88 4.87
CA SER A 300 18.40 7.06 3.98
C SER A 300 18.50 8.49 3.46
N LEU A 301 17.37 9.05 2.96
CA LEU A 301 17.30 10.41 2.43
C LEU A 301 17.54 11.49 3.49
N SER A 302 17.12 11.24 4.74
CA SER A 302 17.25 12.20 5.84
C SER A 302 18.62 12.19 6.51
N THR A 303 19.29 11.04 6.54
CA THR A 303 20.54 10.85 7.30
C THR A 303 21.78 10.68 6.43
N GLY A 304 21.60 10.50 5.11
CA GLY A 304 22.66 10.13 4.17
C GLY A 304 23.11 8.65 4.34
N GLY A 305 22.36 7.83 5.08
CA GLY A 305 22.61 6.40 5.25
C GLY A 305 22.25 5.58 4.01
N LYS A 306 22.45 4.28 4.06
CA LYS A 306 22.11 3.35 2.98
C LYS A 306 20.63 2.96 3.06
N CYS A 307 19.92 2.98 1.93
CA CYS A 307 18.61 2.35 1.80
C CYS A 307 18.79 0.82 1.70
N GLU A 308 17.99 0.05 2.43
CA GLU A 308 18.04 -1.42 2.41
C GLU A 308 17.46 -2.01 1.12
N TYR A 309 16.64 -1.25 0.42
CA TYR A 309 16.00 -1.66 -0.83
C TYR A 309 16.72 -1.02 -2.02
N PRO A 310 17.01 -1.79 -3.09
CA PRO A 310 17.62 -1.24 -4.29
C PRO A 310 16.64 -0.32 -5.01
N LEU A 311 17.16 0.82 -5.48
CA LEU A 311 16.40 1.73 -6.36
C LEU A 311 16.62 1.29 -7.81
N THR A 312 15.55 0.95 -8.51
CA THR A 312 15.54 0.82 -9.97
C THR A 312 15.45 2.22 -10.58
N GLU A 313 16.24 2.47 -11.66
CA GLU A 313 16.31 3.77 -12.34
C GLU A 313 16.66 4.94 -11.39
N GLY A 314 17.23 4.62 -10.22
CA GLY A 314 17.57 5.59 -9.19
C GLY A 314 16.37 6.20 -8.46
N ARG A 315 15.14 5.76 -8.71
CA ARG A 315 13.90 6.39 -8.21
C ARG A 315 12.86 5.44 -7.66
N TYR A 316 12.77 4.20 -8.17
CA TYR A 316 11.67 3.29 -7.89
C TYR A 316 12.08 2.16 -6.95
N ILE A 317 11.20 1.84 -6.00
CA ILE A 317 11.20 0.58 -5.28
C ILE A 317 9.85 -0.07 -5.54
N ARG A 318 9.83 -1.15 -6.33
CA ARG A 318 8.63 -1.93 -6.60
C ARG A 318 8.73 -3.29 -5.93
N LEU A 319 7.74 -3.61 -5.10
CA LEU A 319 7.60 -4.90 -4.44
C LEU A 319 6.78 -5.83 -5.36
N PRO A 320 7.12 -7.14 -5.41
CA PRO A 320 6.37 -8.09 -6.22
C PRO A 320 4.98 -8.35 -5.64
N TYR A 321 4.06 -8.74 -6.50
CA TYR A 321 2.78 -9.30 -6.10
C TYR A 321 2.86 -10.83 -5.91
N GLU A 322 1.97 -11.40 -5.09
CA GLU A 322 1.89 -12.84 -4.84
C GLU A 322 0.47 -13.37 -5.02
N PRO A 323 0.29 -14.51 -5.71
CA PRO A 323 -1.02 -15.16 -5.82
C PRO A 323 -1.42 -15.79 -4.48
N ILE A 324 -2.68 -15.57 -4.05
CA ILE A 324 -3.21 -16.12 -2.80
C ILE A 324 -4.49 -16.92 -3.09
N THR A 325 -4.46 -18.18 -2.66
CA THR A 325 -5.60 -19.10 -2.62
C THR A 325 -5.71 -19.74 -1.23
N ALA A 326 -6.80 -20.42 -0.94
CA ALA A 326 -6.95 -21.15 0.33
C ALA A 326 -5.80 -22.17 0.54
N ALA A 327 -5.37 -22.84 -0.51
CA ALA A 327 -4.25 -23.80 -0.46
C ALA A 327 -2.90 -23.11 -0.13
N SER A 328 -2.61 -21.95 -0.73
CA SER A 328 -1.37 -21.22 -0.45
C SER A 328 -1.35 -20.67 0.97
N LEU A 329 -2.49 -20.19 1.51
CA LEU A 329 -2.59 -19.71 2.90
C LEU A 329 -2.34 -20.83 3.92
N SER A 330 -2.86 -22.03 3.69
CA SER A 330 -2.62 -23.18 4.56
C SER A 330 -1.13 -23.53 4.61
N SER A 331 -0.45 -23.55 3.46
CA SER A 331 0.99 -23.82 3.38
C SER A 331 1.88 -22.74 4.03
N MET A 332 1.47 -21.47 4.00
CA MET A 332 2.16 -20.37 4.68
C MET A 332 2.08 -20.50 6.20
N THR A 333 0.91 -20.88 6.72
CA THR A 333 0.70 -21.06 8.16
C THR A 333 1.53 -22.23 8.71
N GLU A 334 1.63 -23.34 7.97
CA GLU A 334 2.46 -24.49 8.34
C GLU A 334 3.96 -24.13 8.39
N ARG A 335 4.47 -23.35 7.44
CA ARG A 335 5.86 -22.88 7.42
C ARG A 335 6.18 -21.96 8.60
N SER A 336 5.27 -21.05 8.94
CA SER A 336 5.43 -20.15 10.09
C SER A 336 5.44 -20.91 11.42
N GLY A 337 4.61 -21.94 11.56
CA GLY A 337 4.55 -22.81 12.75
C GLY A 337 5.75 -23.76 12.89
N ALA A 338 6.46 -24.06 11.79
CA ALA A 338 7.66 -24.89 11.80
C ALA A 338 8.94 -24.13 12.22
N VAL A 339 8.97 -22.81 12.04
CA VAL A 339 10.10 -21.93 12.41
C VAL A 339 10.05 -21.53 13.90
N SER A 340 8.89 -21.69 14.56
CA SER A 340 8.70 -21.35 15.98
C SER A 340 8.85 -22.54 16.94
N ARG A 341 9.31 -23.69 16.47
CA ARG A 341 9.67 -24.88 17.27
C ARG A 341 11.16 -25.17 17.11
#